data_44d3f35cddde661d07c82c38342768ac
#
_entry.id   44d3f35cddde661d07c82c38342768ac
#
_cell.length_a   1.000
_cell.length_b   1.000
_cell.length_c   1.000
_cell.angle_alpha   90.00
_cell.angle_beta   90.00
_cell.angle_gamma   90.00
#
_symmetry.space_group_name_H-M   'P 1'
#
loop_
_entity.id
_entity.type
_entity.pdbx_description
1 polymer ?
#
loop_
_entity_poly.entity_id
_entity_poly.type
_entity_poly.pdbx_seq_one_letter_code
_entity_poly.pdbx_strand_id
1 'polypeptide(L)'
;MHRAELLAEAKVRQQALQEIHRRLRHFPQGDRRSYVEGSWSGFEYDFSNSVFFYPVDMKDSWYQNSVDFSGCTYYDSADFSGSTYERSAYFCDSTYYDWVFFNNSTYFGEAQWSGSTYHDSVRFSWSVYYGEVSFHDSVYGGSVFFDQSFYYDEALFYSSTYRGEAGFDGSLYRGSVFVSDSVFDGEVSLYGSVFCGTLNFGTDFFGKPFPSRFVQSAPCFVAEKNARATLFGSSSNNFVVEDSGYSIALGADGPPLGCGFLSAEQTDYLATKFREVYEARTYLRDSQVPQEQRELQEKLEWFSEELRAFRKDVTTLPLSS
;
A
#
# COMPACT_ATOMS: atom_id res chain seq x y z
N MET A 1 2.49 25.72 36.08
CA MET A 1 3.67 26.06 35.26
C MET A 1 3.90 25.00 34.16
N HIS A 2 4.03 23.74 34.46
CA HIS A 2 4.36 22.69 33.50
C HIS A 2 3.45 22.59 32.26
N ARG A 3 2.11 22.71 32.36
CA ARG A 3 1.19 22.56 31.22
C ARG A 3 1.32 23.70 30.19
N ALA A 4 1.51 24.92 30.64
CA ALA A 4 1.67 26.06 29.74
C ALA A 4 3.01 26.03 28.98
N GLU A 5 4.06 25.56 29.63
CA GLU A 5 5.39 25.37 29.03
C GLU A 5 5.34 24.27 27.97
N LEU A 6 4.71 23.13 28.27
CA LEU A 6 4.53 22.01 27.30
C LEU A 6 3.72 22.44 26.07
N LEU A 7 2.65 23.22 26.26
CA LEU A 7 1.86 23.77 25.15
C LEU A 7 2.64 24.76 24.30
N ALA A 8 3.48 25.59 24.93
CA ALA A 8 4.34 26.52 24.22
C ALA A 8 5.41 25.80 23.38
N GLU A 9 6.03 24.77 23.96
CA GLU A 9 7.01 23.93 23.27
C GLU A 9 6.35 23.17 22.07
N ALA A 10 5.19 22.55 22.28
CA ALA A 10 4.46 21.87 21.23
C ALA A 10 4.15 22.81 20.06
N LYS A 11 3.75 24.05 20.34
CA LYS A 11 3.49 25.06 19.30
C LYS A 11 4.73 25.43 18.51
N VAL A 12 5.89 25.57 19.17
CA VAL A 12 7.16 25.86 18.49
C VAL A 12 7.56 24.70 17.57
N ARG A 13 7.46 23.47 18.06
CA ARG A 13 7.76 22.26 17.26
C ARG A 13 6.82 22.13 16.06
N GLN A 14 5.53 22.39 16.25
CA GLN A 14 4.55 22.38 15.15
C GLN A 14 4.88 23.43 14.09
N GLN A 15 5.25 24.65 14.51
CA GLN A 15 5.67 25.71 13.57
C GLN A 15 6.94 25.33 12.80
N ALA A 16 7.92 24.71 13.45
CA ALA A 16 9.13 24.23 12.77
C ALA A 16 8.79 23.14 11.74
N LEU A 17 7.92 22.19 12.07
CA LEU A 17 7.47 21.15 11.15
C LEU A 17 6.70 21.75 9.96
N GLN A 18 5.84 22.73 10.19
CA GLN A 18 5.12 23.46 9.13
C GLN A 18 6.08 24.20 8.18
N GLU A 19 7.15 24.81 8.69
CA GLU A 19 8.15 25.47 7.84
C GLU A 19 8.96 24.45 7.02
N ILE A 20 9.36 23.29 7.61
CA ILE A 20 9.99 22.20 6.89
C ILE A 20 9.05 21.72 5.76
N HIS A 21 7.80 21.41 6.09
CA HIS A 21 6.79 20.97 5.13
C HIS A 21 6.62 21.98 3.97
N ARG A 22 6.53 23.26 4.28
CA ARG A 22 6.41 24.31 3.27
C ARG A 22 7.62 24.35 2.31
N ARG A 23 8.80 23.90 2.75
CA ARG A 23 10.05 23.89 1.99
C ARG A 23 10.33 22.57 1.28
N LEU A 24 9.60 21.51 1.63
CA LEU A 24 9.71 20.19 0.99
C LEU A 24 8.96 20.09 -0.33
N ARG A 25 8.15 21.09 -0.66
CA ARG A 25 7.35 21.13 -1.89
C ARG A 25 7.34 22.51 -2.51
N HIS A 26 7.19 22.55 -3.83
CA HIS A 26 6.96 23.76 -4.59
C HIS A 26 5.80 23.54 -5.57
N PHE A 27 4.88 24.51 -5.65
CA PHE A 27 3.78 24.49 -6.60
C PHE A 27 4.09 25.45 -7.76
N PRO A 28 4.50 24.93 -8.94
CA PRO A 28 4.82 25.78 -10.07
C PRO A 28 3.63 26.62 -10.48
N GLN A 29 3.84 27.93 -10.71
CA GLN A 29 2.85 28.88 -11.21
C GLN A 29 1.52 28.93 -10.42
N GLY A 30 1.52 28.50 -9.16
CA GLY A 30 0.33 28.52 -8.30
C GLY A 30 -0.67 27.39 -8.58
N ASP A 31 -0.34 26.41 -9.44
CA ASP A 31 -1.12 25.21 -9.59
C ASP A 31 -0.93 24.31 -8.36
N ARG A 32 -2.00 24.17 -7.56
CA ARG A 32 -1.99 23.35 -6.34
C ARG A 32 -2.21 21.86 -6.62
N ARG A 33 -2.31 21.44 -7.88
CA ARG A 33 -2.57 20.03 -8.27
C ARG A 33 -1.29 19.27 -8.60
N SER A 34 -0.24 19.99 -8.99
CA SER A 34 1.08 19.40 -9.21
C SER A 34 2.10 20.09 -8.32
N TYR A 35 2.92 19.33 -7.63
CA TYR A 35 4.03 19.84 -6.85
C TYR A 35 5.34 19.21 -7.34
N VAL A 36 6.42 19.94 -7.15
CA VAL A 36 7.78 19.49 -7.43
C VAL A 36 8.63 19.63 -6.17
N GLU A 37 9.87 19.19 -6.26
CA GLU A 37 10.83 19.35 -5.17
C GLU A 37 10.89 20.80 -4.66
N GLY A 38 10.88 20.95 -3.37
CA GLY A 38 11.05 22.22 -2.70
C GLY A 38 12.52 22.54 -2.42
N SER A 39 12.79 23.72 -1.92
CA SER A 39 14.14 24.19 -1.65
C SER A 39 14.91 23.37 -0.59
N TRP A 40 14.20 22.54 0.21
CA TRP A 40 14.76 21.70 1.25
C TRP A 40 14.61 20.20 0.98
N SER A 41 14.09 19.80 -0.17
CA SER A 41 13.93 18.39 -0.56
C SER A 41 15.25 17.60 -0.56
N GLY A 42 16.38 18.27 -0.80
CA GLY A 42 17.70 17.65 -0.82
C GLY A 42 18.36 17.41 0.54
N PHE A 43 17.68 17.74 1.66
CA PHE A 43 18.22 17.43 3.00
C PHE A 43 17.82 16.02 3.45
N GLU A 44 18.63 15.45 4.35
CA GLU A 44 18.25 14.27 5.12
C GLU A 44 17.43 14.72 6.33
N TYR A 45 16.39 13.95 6.67
CA TYR A 45 15.53 14.24 7.79
C TYR A 45 15.49 13.08 8.75
N ASP A 46 15.88 13.36 10.00
CA ASP A 46 15.76 12.44 11.12
C ASP A 46 14.76 13.02 12.13
N PHE A 47 13.57 12.44 12.15
CA PHE A 47 12.52 12.70 13.12
C PHE A 47 12.36 11.54 14.09
N SER A 48 13.25 10.54 14.04
CA SER A 48 13.13 9.30 14.80
C SER A 48 12.92 9.55 16.29
N ASN A 49 12.14 8.66 16.92
CA ASN A 49 11.80 8.72 18.35
C ASN A 49 11.12 10.02 18.81
N SER A 50 10.50 10.75 17.88
CA SER A 50 9.78 11.99 18.20
C SER A 50 8.37 11.71 18.73
N VAL A 51 7.89 12.64 19.58
CA VAL A 51 6.51 12.59 20.10
C VAL A 51 5.74 13.81 19.61
N PHE A 52 4.65 13.55 18.90
CA PHE A 52 3.79 14.58 18.32
C PHE A 52 2.44 14.62 19.06
N PHE A 53 2.17 15.72 19.76
CA PHE A 53 0.91 15.97 20.51
C PHE A 53 -0.10 16.81 19.72
N TYR A 54 0.15 17.03 18.45
CA TYR A 54 -0.62 17.88 17.54
C TYR A 54 -0.71 17.22 16.17
N PRO A 55 -1.69 17.59 15.34
CA PRO A 55 -1.78 17.06 13.99
C PRO A 55 -0.50 17.29 13.19
N VAL A 56 -0.01 16.26 12.52
CA VAL A 56 1.16 16.31 11.64
C VAL A 56 0.67 16.36 10.21
N ASP A 57 0.95 17.44 9.50
CA ASP A 57 0.67 17.59 8.07
C ASP A 57 1.99 17.68 7.29
N MET A 58 2.36 16.56 6.66
CA MET A 58 3.54 16.41 5.80
C MET A 58 3.14 15.91 4.39
N LYS A 59 1.87 16.08 4.01
CA LYS A 59 1.36 15.66 2.70
C LYS A 59 2.02 16.40 1.55
N ASP A 60 2.03 15.77 0.38
CA ASP A 60 2.59 16.33 -0.86
C ASP A 60 4.06 16.77 -0.70
N SER A 61 4.84 16.09 0.13
CA SER A 61 6.25 16.39 0.38
C SER A 61 7.16 15.62 -0.57
N TRP A 62 8.31 16.21 -0.93
CA TRP A 62 9.29 15.57 -1.79
C TRP A 62 10.62 15.40 -1.05
N TYR A 63 11.02 14.15 -0.83
CA TYR A 63 12.26 13.78 -0.15
C TYR A 63 13.22 13.16 -1.16
N GLN A 64 14.31 13.87 -1.48
CA GLN A 64 15.37 13.37 -2.38
C GLN A 64 16.34 12.42 -1.67
N ASN A 65 16.46 12.54 -0.36
CA ASN A 65 17.26 11.67 0.49
C ASN A 65 16.38 10.86 1.43
N SER A 66 16.99 9.97 2.19
CA SER A 66 16.28 9.15 3.17
C SER A 66 15.63 10.01 4.25
N VAL A 67 14.47 9.57 4.71
CA VAL A 67 13.77 10.18 5.83
C VAL A 67 13.45 9.14 6.88
N ASP A 68 13.65 9.50 8.13
CA ASP A 68 13.43 8.63 9.28
C ASP A 68 12.37 9.22 10.22
N PHE A 69 11.23 8.54 10.32
CA PHE A 69 10.14 8.74 11.27
C PHE A 69 9.95 7.53 12.18
N SER A 70 10.95 6.65 12.29
CA SER A 70 10.86 5.44 13.10
C SER A 70 10.79 5.73 14.61
N GLY A 71 10.15 4.84 15.37
CA GLY A 71 9.99 4.97 16.81
C GLY A 71 9.15 6.16 17.27
N CYS A 72 8.40 6.78 16.37
CA CYS A 72 7.60 7.96 16.68
C CYS A 72 6.28 7.63 17.38
N THR A 73 5.78 8.59 18.16
CA THR A 73 4.44 8.52 18.75
C THR A 73 3.59 9.70 18.29
N TYR A 74 2.44 9.39 17.67
CA TYR A 74 1.48 10.38 17.17
C TYR A 74 0.20 10.30 18.00
N TYR A 75 -0.09 11.33 18.81
CA TYR A 75 -1.30 11.40 19.64
C TYR A 75 -2.52 11.97 18.91
N ASP A 76 -2.31 12.60 17.76
CA ASP A 76 -3.32 13.19 16.89
C ASP A 76 -3.08 12.69 15.46
N SER A 77 -3.92 13.04 14.52
CA SER A 77 -3.84 12.60 13.14
C SER A 77 -2.51 12.95 12.46
N ALA A 78 -2.05 12.08 11.56
CA ALA A 78 -0.85 12.31 10.77
C ALA A 78 -1.13 12.10 9.29
N ASP A 79 -0.78 13.07 8.45
CA ASP A 79 -0.97 13.02 7.01
C ASP A 79 0.38 13.13 6.29
N PHE A 80 0.80 12.01 5.69
CA PHE A 80 1.98 11.85 4.83
C PHE A 80 1.59 11.58 3.37
N SER A 81 0.29 11.69 3.05
CA SER A 81 -0.26 11.33 1.74
C SER A 81 0.32 12.18 0.61
N GLY A 82 0.24 11.67 -0.60
CA GLY A 82 0.64 12.37 -1.80
C GLY A 82 2.15 12.59 -1.96
N SER A 83 2.99 12.03 -1.09
CA SER A 83 4.41 12.35 -1.00
C SER A 83 5.28 11.51 -1.92
N THR A 84 6.48 12.02 -2.24
CA THR A 84 7.50 11.33 -3.03
C THR A 84 8.75 11.11 -2.20
N TYR A 85 9.20 9.86 -2.19
CA TYR A 85 10.39 9.40 -1.48
C TYR A 85 11.36 8.79 -2.50
N GLU A 86 12.47 9.49 -2.83
CA GLU A 86 13.44 9.01 -3.83
C GLU A 86 14.41 7.97 -3.25
N ARG A 87 14.57 7.96 -1.95
CA ARG A 87 15.40 7.02 -1.19
C ARG A 87 14.53 6.29 -0.16
N SER A 88 15.18 5.63 0.78
CA SER A 88 14.47 4.87 1.82
C SER A 88 13.63 5.76 2.74
N ALA A 89 12.44 5.28 3.10
CA ALA A 89 11.52 5.94 4.00
C ALA A 89 11.19 5.01 5.18
N TYR A 90 11.52 5.45 6.39
CA TYR A 90 11.37 4.64 7.60
C TYR A 90 10.28 5.22 8.50
N PHE A 91 9.26 4.41 8.78
CA PHE A 91 8.12 4.69 9.66
C PHE A 91 7.91 3.55 10.67
N CYS A 92 8.90 2.66 10.81
CA CYS A 92 8.81 1.46 11.62
C CYS A 92 8.77 1.76 13.13
N ASP A 93 8.35 0.76 13.92
CA ASP A 93 8.32 0.83 15.38
C ASP A 93 7.53 2.01 15.96
N SER A 94 6.57 2.55 15.22
CA SER A 94 5.83 3.76 15.56
C SER A 94 4.43 3.47 16.11
N THR A 95 3.91 4.40 16.92
CA THR A 95 2.56 4.29 17.50
C THR A 95 1.69 5.44 17.04
N TYR A 96 0.53 5.11 16.43
CA TYR A 96 -0.45 6.05 15.94
C TYR A 96 -1.76 5.88 16.71
N TYR A 97 -2.18 6.91 17.44
CA TYR A 97 -3.40 6.88 18.26
C TYR A 97 -4.65 7.33 17.51
N ASP A 98 -4.50 8.07 16.42
CA ASP A 98 -5.57 8.59 15.57
C ASP A 98 -5.30 8.20 14.11
N TRP A 99 -6.13 8.64 13.20
CA TRP A 99 -6.04 8.35 11.76
C TRP A 99 -4.70 8.75 11.17
N VAL A 100 -4.14 7.88 10.34
CA VAL A 100 -2.93 8.18 9.59
C VAL A 100 -3.10 7.87 8.10
N PHE A 101 -2.53 8.75 7.26
CA PHE A 101 -2.62 8.68 5.82
C PHE A 101 -1.23 8.62 5.19
N PHE A 102 -0.97 7.54 4.44
CA PHE A 102 0.22 7.33 3.59
C PHE A 102 -0.16 7.16 2.11
N ASN A 103 -1.43 7.34 1.79
CA ASN A 103 -1.99 7.06 0.47
C ASN A 103 -1.51 8.04 -0.62
N ASN A 104 -1.67 7.65 -1.89
CA ASN A 104 -1.27 8.44 -3.07
C ASN A 104 0.22 8.78 -3.13
N SER A 105 1.08 7.98 -2.50
CA SER A 105 2.51 8.26 -2.37
C SER A 105 3.35 7.38 -3.30
N THR A 106 4.56 7.85 -3.58
CA THR A 106 5.53 7.14 -4.44
C THR A 106 6.80 6.89 -3.66
N TYR A 107 7.20 5.63 -3.58
CA TYR A 107 8.41 5.17 -2.90
C TYR A 107 9.34 4.52 -3.90
N PHE A 108 10.46 5.20 -4.23
CA PHE A 108 11.46 4.66 -5.16
C PHE A 108 12.45 3.74 -4.47
N GLY A 109 12.78 4.01 -3.21
CA GLY A 109 13.60 3.15 -2.37
C GLY A 109 12.78 2.20 -1.51
N GLU A 110 13.45 1.56 -0.58
CA GLU A 110 12.83 0.73 0.45
C GLU A 110 11.89 1.56 1.34
N ALA A 111 10.74 0.99 1.71
CA ALA A 111 9.77 1.67 2.57
C ALA A 111 9.33 0.74 3.72
N GLN A 112 9.48 1.22 4.95
CA GLN A 112 9.30 0.39 6.14
C GLN A 112 8.26 0.96 7.11
N TRP A 113 7.26 0.15 7.46
CA TRP A 113 6.24 0.39 8.49
C TRP A 113 6.17 -0.75 9.52
N SER A 114 7.13 -1.68 9.48
CA SER A 114 7.15 -2.86 10.35
C SER A 114 7.20 -2.48 11.85
N GLY A 115 6.70 -3.37 12.71
CA GLY A 115 6.73 -3.19 14.16
C GLY A 115 5.79 -2.11 14.69
N SER A 116 4.91 -1.56 13.86
CA SER A 116 4.10 -0.39 14.22
C SER A 116 2.73 -0.76 14.80
N THR A 117 2.20 0.13 15.63
CA THR A 117 0.86 -0.01 16.23
C THR A 117 -0.05 1.12 15.80
N TYR A 118 -1.17 0.76 15.17
CA TYR A 118 -2.23 1.66 14.73
C TYR A 118 -3.48 1.43 15.57
N HIS A 119 -3.85 2.40 16.40
CA HIS A 119 -5.04 2.29 17.25
C HIS A 119 -6.33 2.59 16.51
N ASP A 120 -6.28 3.42 15.47
CA ASP A 120 -7.37 3.75 14.55
C ASP A 120 -7.03 3.31 13.12
N SER A 121 -7.84 3.71 12.14
CA SER A 121 -7.69 3.30 10.75
C SER A 121 -6.49 3.95 10.06
N VAL A 122 -5.86 3.20 9.15
CA VAL A 122 -4.74 3.67 8.36
C VAL A 122 -4.95 3.40 6.87
N ARG A 123 -4.45 4.31 6.03
CA ARG A 123 -4.54 4.20 4.56
C ARG A 123 -3.18 4.24 3.90
N PHE A 124 -2.89 3.18 3.13
CA PHE A 124 -1.74 3.05 2.23
C PHE A 124 -2.14 3.00 0.75
N SER A 125 -3.44 3.14 0.47
CA SER A 125 -4.05 2.93 -0.85
C SER A 125 -3.52 3.90 -1.91
N TRP A 126 -3.61 3.50 -3.19
CA TRP A 126 -3.24 4.34 -4.35
C TRP A 126 -1.76 4.70 -4.39
N SER A 127 -0.91 3.91 -3.78
CA SER A 127 0.53 4.15 -3.67
C SER A 127 1.34 3.27 -4.59
N VAL A 128 2.59 3.65 -4.83
CA VAL A 128 3.50 2.89 -5.67
C VAL A 128 4.80 2.66 -4.95
N TYR A 129 5.18 1.40 -4.90
CA TYR A 129 6.36 0.90 -4.23
C TYR A 129 7.28 0.25 -5.27
N TYR A 130 8.43 0.88 -5.57
CA TYR A 130 9.41 0.33 -6.49
C TYR A 130 10.38 -0.62 -5.81
N GLY A 131 10.77 -0.31 -4.58
CA GLY A 131 11.59 -1.17 -3.74
C GLY A 131 10.74 -2.08 -2.86
N GLU A 132 11.42 -2.91 -2.08
CA GLU A 132 10.80 -3.74 -1.05
C GLU A 132 9.98 -2.89 -0.07
N VAL A 133 8.80 -3.39 0.31
CA VAL A 133 7.97 -2.73 1.30
C VAL A 133 7.62 -3.66 2.45
N SER A 134 7.78 -3.13 3.67
CA SER A 134 7.60 -3.89 4.90
C SER A 134 6.47 -3.32 5.76
N PHE A 135 5.45 -4.15 6.02
CA PHE A 135 4.33 -3.89 6.91
C PHE A 135 4.21 -4.94 8.03
N HIS A 136 5.19 -5.83 8.13
CA HIS A 136 5.18 -6.99 9.02
C HIS A 136 5.30 -6.61 10.51
N ASP A 137 5.06 -7.58 11.40
CA ASP A 137 5.15 -7.44 12.86
C ASP A 137 4.29 -6.29 13.43
N SER A 138 3.19 -5.93 12.76
CA SER A 138 2.40 -4.76 13.06
C SER A 138 1.03 -5.10 13.65
N VAL A 139 0.45 -4.15 14.40
CA VAL A 139 -0.89 -4.27 14.97
C VAL A 139 -1.79 -3.18 14.40
N TYR A 140 -2.81 -3.60 13.65
CA TYR A 140 -3.84 -2.73 13.09
C TYR A 140 -5.11 -2.84 13.93
N GLY A 141 -5.34 -1.86 14.80
CA GLY A 141 -6.51 -1.80 15.70
C GLY A 141 -7.80 -1.41 14.99
N GLY A 142 -7.72 -0.50 14.02
CA GLY A 142 -8.79 -0.12 13.11
C GLY A 142 -8.69 -0.81 11.75
N SER A 143 -9.44 -0.30 10.76
CA SER A 143 -9.35 -0.80 9.38
C SER A 143 -8.07 -0.33 8.69
N VAL A 144 -7.49 -1.20 7.86
CA VAL A 144 -6.31 -0.87 7.06
C VAL A 144 -6.58 -1.11 5.58
N PHE A 145 -6.15 -0.16 4.73
CA PHE A 145 -6.39 -0.23 3.29
C PHE A 145 -5.09 -0.09 2.51
N PHE A 146 -4.75 -1.15 1.75
CA PHE A 146 -3.63 -1.23 0.81
C PHE A 146 -4.10 -1.22 -0.65
N ASP A 147 -5.33 -0.82 -0.89
CA ASP A 147 -6.06 -0.95 -2.14
C ASP A 147 -5.45 -0.14 -3.29
N GLN A 148 -5.69 -0.59 -4.53
CA GLN A 148 -5.37 0.16 -5.76
C GLN A 148 -3.90 0.59 -5.85
N SER A 149 -2.99 -0.21 -5.26
CA SER A 149 -1.57 0.10 -5.15
C SER A 149 -0.73 -0.79 -6.07
N PHE A 150 0.52 -0.36 -6.35
CA PHE A 150 1.45 -1.07 -7.22
C PHE A 150 2.72 -1.43 -6.44
N TYR A 151 3.04 -2.72 -6.41
CA TYR A 151 4.19 -3.27 -5.73
C TYR A 151 5.11 -3.93 -6.77
N TYR A 152 6.27 -3.32 -7.01
CA TYR A 152 7.22 -3.81 -8.01
C TYR A 152 8.16 -4.88 -7.48
N ASP A 153 8.45 -4.83 -6.19
CA ASP A 153 9.30 -5.77 -5.48
C ASP A 153 8.50 -6.53 -4.42
N GLU A 154 9.13 -7.18 -3.48
CA GLU A 154 8.48 -7.95 -2.43
C GLU A 154 7.63 -7.06 -1.51
N ALA A 155 6.46 -7.58 -1.10
CA ALA A 155 5.56 -6.93 -0.16
C ALA A 155 5.33 -7.83 1.05
N LEU A 156 5.72 -7.34 2.23
CA LEU A 156 5.84 -8.10 3.46
C LEU A 156 4.76 -7.69 4.46
N PHE A 157 3.77 -8.56 4.67
CA PHE A 157 2.63 -8.34 5.58
C PHE A 157 2.57 -9.39 6.70
N TYR A 158 3.58 -10.23 6.83
CA TYR A 158 3.58 -11.38 7.75
C TYR A 158 3.65 -10.97 9.23
N SER A 159 3.39 -11.92 10.13
CA SER A 159 3.48 -11.76 11.60
C SER A 159 2.66 -10.58 12.15
N SER A 160 1.55 -10.24 11.51
CA SER A 160 0.75 -9.05 11.85
C SER A 160 -0.63 -9.41 12.39
N THR A 161 -1.21 -8.49 13.17
CA THR A 161 -2.57 -8.64 13.69
C THR A 161 -3.48 -7.56 13.10
N TYR A 162 -4.54 -7.99 12.40
CA TYR A 162 -5.54 -7.15 11.78
C TYR A 162 -6.86 -7.28 12.52
N ARG A 163 -7.22 -6.31 13.36
CA ARG A 163 -8.45 -6.34 14.16
C ARG A 163 -9.66 -5.82 13.41
N GLY A 164 -9.47 -4.83 12.55
CA GLY A 164 -10.49 -4.30 11.64
C GLY A 164 -10.44 -4.95 10.27
N GLU A 165 -11.16 -4.36 9.31
CA GLU A 165 -11.12 -4.76 7.91
C GLU A 165 -9.71 -4.56 7.33
N ALA A 166 -9.23 -5.52 6.52
CA ALA A 166 -7.99 -5.42 5.78
C ALA A 166 -8.26 -5.49 4.27
N GLY A 167 -8.12 -4.35 3.59
CA GLY A 167 -8.35 -4.20 2.16
C GLY A 167 -7.05 -4.30 1.36
N PHE A 168 -7.03 -5.18 0.34
CA PHE A 168 -5.95 -5.36 -0.63
C PHE A 168 -6.45 -5.29 -2.07
N ASP A 169 -7.62 -4.66 -2.28
CA ASP A 169 -8.38 -4.74 -3.52
C ASP A 169 -7.75 -3.99 -4.68
N GLY A 170 -7.88 -4.56 -5.88
CA GLY A 170 -7.51 -3.89 -7.13
C GLY A 170 -6.03 -3.54 -7.25
N SER A 171 -5.16 -4.13 -6.44
CA SER A 171 -3.73 -3.90 -6.41
C SER A 171 -2.97 -4.83 -7.36
N LEU A 172 -1.79 -4.39 -7.83
CA LEU A 172 -0.87 -5.23 -8.58
C LEU A 172 0.37 -5.52 -7.73
N TYR A 173 0.68 -6.80 -7.60
CA TYR A 173 1.89 -7.30 -6.97
C TYR A 173 2.76 -8.01 -8.01
N ARG A 174 3.89 -7.40 -8.38
CA ARG A 174 4.84 -8.01 -9.33
C ARG A 174 5.78 -8.96 -8.61
N GLY A 175 6.28 -8.57 -7.43
CA GLY A 175 7.06 -9.41 -6.54
C GLY A 175 6.22 -10.39 -5.75
N SER A 176 6.87 -11.16 -4.89
CA SER A 176 6.19 -12.07 -3.98
C SER A 176 5.52 -11.32 -2.82
N VAL A 177 4.41 -11.85 -2.34
CA VAL A 177 3.64 -11.31 -1.21
C VAL A 177 3.61 -12.34 -0.10
N PHE A 178 4.10 -11.96 1.08
CA PHE A 178 4.11 -12.81 2.26
C PHE A 178 3.13 -12.26 3.30
N VAL A 179 2.16 -13.10 3.65
CA VAL A 179 1.09 -12.78 4.61
C VAL A 179 1.08 -13.79 5.77
N SER A 180 1.99 -14.76 5.75
CA SER A 180 2.09 -15.85 6.74
C SER A 180 2.21 -15.33 8.18
N ASP A 181 1.91 -16.23 9.16
CA ASP A 181 1.97 -15.91 10.59
C ASP A 181 1.11 -14.71 11.02
N SER A 182 0.06 -14.40 10.26
CA SER A 182 -0.81 -13.25 10.53
C SER A 182 -2.19 -13.67 11.05
N VAL A 183 -2.78 -12.84 11.89
CA VAL A 183 -4.13 -13.06 12.44
C VAL A 183 -5.06 -11.97 11.91
N PHE A 184 -6.12 -12.41 11.23
CA PHE A 184 -7.17 -11.53 10.70
C PHE A 184 -8.45 -11.74 11.52
N ASP A 185 -8.72 -10.81 12.45
CA ASP A 185 -9.95 -10.80 13.23
C ASP A 185 -11.12 -10.20 12.45
N GLY A 186 -10.85 -9.27 11.51
CA GLY A 186 -11.82 -8.64 10.63
C GLY A 186 -11.94 -9.31 9.26
N GLU A 187 -12.74 -8.71 8.39
CA GLU A 187 -12.88 -9.14 6.99
C GLU A 187 -11.62 -8.82 6.18
N VAL A 188 -11.26 -9.73 5.26
CA VAL A 188 -10.13 -9.54 4.34
C VAL A 188 -10.62 -9.57 2.91
N SER A 189 -10.30 -8.54 2.14
CA SER A 189 -10.67 -8.46 0.74
C SER A 189 -9.42 -8.33 -0.16
N LEU A 190 -9.40 -9.13 -1.24
CA LEU A 190 -8.34 -9.16 -2.26
C LEU A 190 -8.93 -9.09 -3.67
N TYR A 191 -10.25 -8.84 -3.80
CA TYR A 191 -10.91 -8.94 -5.10
C TYR A 191 -10.36 -7.95 -6.12
N GLY A 192 -10.23 -8.44 -7.35
CA GLY A 192 -9.72 -7.64 -8.45
C GLY A 192 -8.23 -7.34 -8.40
N SER A 193 -7.49 -7.92 -7.48
CA SER A 193 -6.03 -7.82 -7.43
C SER A 193 -5.36 -8.78 -8.41
N VAL A 194 -4.11 -8.50 -8.76
CA VAL A 194 -3.28 -9.31 -9.65
C VAL A 194 -1.97 -9.62 -8.94
N PHE A 195 -1.71 -10.90 -8.72
CA PHE A 195 -0.47 -11.41 -8.15
C PHE A 195 0.36 -12.04 -9.27
N CYS A 196 1.37 -11.31 -9.79
CA CYS A 196 2.31 -11.86 -10.78
C CYS A 196 3.33 -12.78 -10.12
N GLY A 197 3.78 -12.43 -8.91
CA GLY A 197 4.61 -13.26 -8.04
C GLY A 197 3.78 -14.24 -7.19
N THR A 198 4.40 -14.83 -6.20
CA THR A 198 3.77 -15.78 -5.27
C THR A 198 2.98 -15.03 -4.19
N LEU A 199 1.76 -15.47 -3.90
CA LEU A 199 1.01 -15.11 -2.69
C LEU A 199 1.14 -16.24 -1.67
N ASN A 200 1.62 -15.94 -0.46
CA ASN A 200 1.96 -16.93 0.55
C ASN A 200 1.30 -16.62 1.90
N PHE A 201 0.37 -17.49 2.32
CA PHE A 201 -0.28 -17.45 3.63
C PHE A 201 0.28 -18.49 4.61
N GLY A 202 1.05 -19.47 4.15
CA GLY A 202 1.32 -20.70 4.91
C GLY A 202 2.74 -20.90 5.40
N THR A 203 3.73 -20.22 4.83
CA THR A 203 5.14 -20.43 5.20
C THR A 203 5.92 -19.12 5.28
N ASP A 204 6.98 -19.12 6.06
CA ASP A 204 7.98 -18.05 6.04
C ASP A 204 8.86 -18.07 4.77
N PHE A 205 9.81 -17.17 4.67
CA PHE A 205 10.78 -17.08 3.56
C PHE A 205 11.64 -18.32 3.38
N PHE A 206 11.82 -19.11 4.43
CA PHE A 206 12.63 -20.34 4.42
C PHE A 206 11.78 -21.60 4.15
N GLY A 207 10.47 -21.42 3.89
CA GLY A 207 9.53 -22.52 3.65
C GLY A 207 9.08 -23.24 4.91
N LYS A 208 9.37 -22.71 6.11
CA LYS A 208 8.89 -23.28 7.37
C LYS A 208 7.40 -22.93 7.54
N PRO A 209 6.55 -23.91 7.98
CA PRO A 209 5.14 -23.65 8.20
C PRO A 209 4.88 -22.60 9.29
N PHE A 210 4.23 -21.54 8.90
CA PHE A 210 3.68 -20.46 9.74
C PHE A 210 2.39 -19.95 9.10
N PRO A 211 1.31 -20.76 9.14
CA PRO A 211 0.07 -20.41 8.48
C PRO A 211 -0.65 -19.26 9.16
N SER A 212 -1.25 -18.38 8.37
CA SER A 212 -2.13 -17.32 8.85
C SER A 212 -3.47 -17.85 9.30
N ARG A 213 -4.17 -17.11 10.15
CA ARG A 213 -5.48 -17.43 10.67
C ARG A 213 -6.51 -16.37 10.34
N PHE A 214 -7.65 -16.79 9.79
CA PHE A 214 -8.83 -15.97 9.51
C PHE A 214 -9.92 -16.28 10.53
N VAL A 215 -10.30 -15.31 11.36
CA VAL A 215 -11.16 -15.54 12.53
C VAL A 215 -12.64 -15.30 12.21
N GLN A 216 -12.97 -14.27 11.44
CA GLN A 216 -14.35 -13.88 11.15
C GLN A 216 -14.91 -14.55 9.89
N SER A 217 -14.13 -14.58 8.81
CA SER A 217 -14.50 -15.14 7.51
C SER A 217 -13.27 -15.53 6.71
N ALA A 218 -13.43 -16.38 5.71
CA ALA A 218 -12.40 -16.62 4.71
C ALA A 218 -12.12 -15.32 3.91
N PRO A 219 -10.89 -15.10 3.43
CA PRO A 219 -10.57 -13.95 2.61
C PRO A 219 -11.37 -13.95 1.30
N CYS A 220 -11.83 -12.79 0.88
CA CYS A 220 -12.64 -12.60 -0.30
C CYS A 220 -11.77 -12.31 -1.53
N PHE A 221 -11.73 -13.24 -2.48
CA PHE A 221 -10.98 -13.11 -3.75
C PHE A 221 -11.86 -12.67 -4.92
N VAL A 222 -13.19 -12.71 -4.79
CA VAL A 222 -14.14 -12.42 -5.86
C VAL A 222 -15.28 -11.56 -5.31
N ALA A 223 -15.52 -10.41 -5.93
CA ALA A 223 -16.69 -9.59 -5.62
C ALA A 223 -17.91 -10.10 -6.39
N GLU A 224 -18.99 -10.47 -5.68
CA GLU A 224 -20.22 -11.04 -6.24
C GLU A 224 -20.89 -10.16 -7.33
N LYS A 225 -20.81 -8.84 -7.20
CA LYS A 225 -21.55 -7.90 -8.07
C LYS A 225 -20.81 -7.43 -9.31
N ASN A 226 -19.49 -7.61 -9.44
CA ASN A 226 -18.69 -6.94 -10.48
C ASN A 226 -17.76 -7.85 -11.28
N ALA A 227 -17.85 -9.17 -11.15
CA ALA A 227 -16.94 -10.12 -11.82
C ALA A 227 -15.44 -9.74 -11.67
N ARG A 228 -15.07 -9.14 -10.54
CA ARG A 228 -13.69 -8.78 -10.22
C ARG A 228 -13.06 -9.93 -9.46
N ALA A 229 -12.63 -10.95 -10.18
CA ALA A 229 -11.84 -12.02 -9.61
C ALA A 229 -10.38 -11.58 -9.45
N THR A 230 -9.73 -12.12 -8.43
CA THR A 230 -8.28 -12.06 -8.28
C THR A 230 -7.61 -12.95 -9.32
N LEU A 231 -6.49 -12.50 -9.89
CA LEU A 231 -5.73 -13.21 -10.91
C LEU A 231 -4.34 -13.56 -10.39
N PHE A 232 -3.84 -14.74 -10.78
CA PHE A 232 -2.56 -15.28 -10.31
C PHE A 232 -1.65 -15.62 -11.49
N GLY A 233 -0.44 -15.05 -11.52
CA GLY A 233 0.60 -15.35 -12.51
C GLY A 233 1.52 -16.50 -12.10
N SER A 234 1.52 -16.88 -10.82
CA SER A 234 2.34 -17.96 -10.28
C SER A 234 1.48 -19.17 -9.89
N SER A 235 1.94 -20.38 -10.22
CA SER A 235 1.39 -21.63 -9.69
C SER A 235 1.95 -22.01 -8.31
N SER A 236 2.96 -21.29 -7.81
CA SER A 236 3.63 -21.57 -6.54
C SER A 236 2.99 -20.87 -5.34
N ASN A 237 1.72 -20.41 -5.48
CA ASN A 237 0.99 -19.82 -4.38
C ASN A 237 0.77 -20.80 -3.22
N ASN A 238 0.80 -20.28 -2.00
CA ASN A 238 0.55 -21.09 -0.80
C ASN A 238 -0.69 -20.55 -0.07
N PHE A 239 -1.80 -21.27 -0.20
CA PHE A 239 -3.09 -20.94 0.42
C PHE A 239 -3.36 -21.77 1.69
N VAL A 240 -2.34 -22.38 2.28
CA VAL A 240 -2.45 -23.08 3.55
C VAL A 240 -2.65 -22.07 4.67
N VAL A 241 -3.70 -22.28 5.46
CA VAL A 241 -4.06 -21.45 6.61
C VAL A 241 -4.29 -22.33 7.83
N GLU A 242 -4.36 -21.74 9.02
CA GLU A 242 -4.60 -22.51 10.26
C GLU A 242 -5.96 -23.20 10.25
N ASP A 243 -5.99 -24.46 10.70
CA ASP A 243 -7.22 -25.28 10.83
C ASP A 243 -8.20 -24.68 11.85
N SER A 244 -7.70 -23.88 12.79
CA SER A 244 -8.53 -23.20 13.81
C SER A 244 -9.36 -22.02 13.29
N GLY A 245 -9.10 -21.59 12.04
CA GLY A 245 -9.77 -20.47 11.37
C GLY A 245 -10.60 -20.90 10.15
N TYR A 246 -11.04 -19.92 9.38
CA TYR A 246 -11.72 -20.17 8.11
C TYR A 246 -10.72 -20.56 7.03
N SER A 247 -10.98 -21.65 6.33
CA SER A 247 -10.17 -22.15 5.24
C SER A 247 -10.45 -21.41 3.93
N ILE A 248 -9.44 -21.38 3.04
CA ILE A 248 -9.58 -20.88 1.67
C ILE A 248 -10.08 -22.02 0.79
N ALA A 249 -11.27 -21.86 0.21
CA ALA A 249 -11.81 -22.84 -0.73
C ALA A 249 -11.08 -22.71 -2.08
N LEU A 250 -10.46 -23.81 -2.52
CA LEU A 250 -9.69 -23.88 -3.77
C LEU A 250 -10.50 -24.51 -4.89
N GLY A 251 -10.28 -24.04 -6.10
CA GLY A 251 -10.77 -24.67 -7.33
C GLY A 251 -9.95 -25.91 -7.70
N ALA A 252 -10.41 -26.67 -8.67
CA ALA A 252 -9.75 -27.91 -9.13
C ALA A 252 -8.32 -27.69 -9.62
N ASP A 253 -8.04 -26.49 -10.17
CA ASP A 253 -6.74 -26.10 -10.73
C ASP A 253 -5.83 -25.41 -9.72
N GLY A 254 -6.24 -25.33 -8.45
CA GLY A 254 -5.44 -24.83 -7.32
C GLY A 254 -5.63 -23.40 -6.87
N PRO A 255 -6.14 -22.41 -7.67
CA PRO A 255 -6.43 -21.07 -7.18
C PRO A 255 -7.72 -21.06 -6.34
N PRO A 256 -7.97 -19.99 -5.54
CA PRO A 256 -9.24 -19.82 -4.84
C PRO A 256 -10.44 -19.88 -5.80
N LEU A 257 -11.58 -20.36 -5.32
CA LEU A 257 -12.79 -20.51 -6.13
C LEU A 257 -13.18 -19.21 -6.83
N GLY A 258 -13.45 -19.31 -8.13
CA GLY A 258 -13.83 -18.17 -8.99
C GLY A 258 -12.64 -17.31 -9.46
N CYS A 259 -11.42 -17.70 -9.11
CA CYS A 259 -10.19 -17.07 -9.56
C CYS A 259 -9.55 -17.86 -10.72
N GLY A 260 -8.62 -17.22 -11.44
CA GLY A 260 -7.93 -17.84 -12.57
C GLY A 260 -6.43 -17.59 -12.55
N PHE A 261 -5.71 -18.48 -13.27
CA PHE A 261 -4.31 -18.27 -13.57
C PHE A 261 -4.11 -17.47 -14.85
N LEU A 262 -3.10 -16.62 -14.84
CA LEU A 262 -2.57 -15.93 -16.01
C LEU A 262 -1.53 -16.81 -16.70
N SER A 263 -1.47 -16.80 -18.03
CA SER A 263 -0.31 -17.31 -18.73
C SER A 263 0.93 -16.42 -18.49
N ALA A 264 2.12 -16.94 -18.75
CA ALA A 264 3.35 -16.14 -18.66
C ALA A 264 3.27 -14.88 -19.56
N GLU A 265 2.75 -15.02 -20.80
CA GLU A 265 2.56 -13.90 -21.72
C GLU A 265 1.59 -12.86 -21.18
N GLN A 266 0.49 -13.30 -20.56
CA GLN A 266 -0.51 -12.44 -19.94
C GLN A 266 0.06 -11.71 -18.72
N THR A 267 0.88 -12.40 -17.93
CA THR A 267 1.56 -11.82 -16.75
C THR A 267 2.56 -10.73 -17.19
N ASP A 268 3.39 -11.00 -18.19
CA ASP A 268 4.36 -10.05 -18.74
C ASP A 268 3.67 -8.84 -19.40
N TYR A 269 2.58 -9.10 -20.12
CA TYR A 269 1.74 -8.06 -20.73
C TYR A 269 1.17 -7.13 -19.65
N LEU A 270 0.54 -7.68 -18.62
CA LEU A 270 -0.02 -6.90 -17.51
C LEU A 270 1.08 -6.12 -16.76
N ALA A 271 2.19 -6.75 -16.43
CA ALA A 271 3.31 -6.09 -15.77
C ALA A 271 3.83 -4.89 -16.58
N THR A 272 3.89 -5.04 -17.91
CA THR A 272 4.29 -3.96 -18.84
C THR A 272 3.25 -2.84 -18.85
N LYS A 273 1.97 -3.18 -18.99
CA LYS A 273 0.88 -2.19 -19.02
C LYS A 273 0.71 -1.43 -17.72
N PHE A 274 0.86 -2.09 -16.59
CA PHE A 274 0.87 -1.41 -15.29
C PHE A 274 2.03 -0.42 -15.17
N ARG A 275 3.22 -0.77 -15.68
CA ARG A 275 4.36 0.17 -15.73
C ARG A 275 4.04 1.38 -16.62
N GLU A 276 3.48 1.17 -17.82
CA GLU A 276 3.09 2.27 -18.73
C GLU A 276 2.06 3.21 -18.06
N VAL A 277 1.07 2.65 -17.38
CA VAL A 277 0.06 3.41 -16.62
C VAL A 277 0.69 4.21 -15.49
N TYR A 278 1.65 3.60 -14.82
CA TYR A 278 2.34 4.28 -13.74
C TYR A 278 3.23 5.42 -14.24
N GLU A 279 4.05 5.17 -15.26
CA GLU A 279 4.86 6.20 -15.91
C GLU A 279 3.96 7.35 -16.40
N ALA A 280 2.81 7.00 -16.97
CA ALA A 280 1.79 7.95 -17.37
C ALA A 280 1.23 8.75 -16.18
N ARG A 281 0.95 8.13 -15.03
CA ARG A 281 0.47 8.80 -13.82
C ARG A 281 1.51 9.74 -13.24
N THR A 282 2.78 9.30 -13.16
CA THR A 282 3.89 10.13 -12.69
C THR A 282 4.06 11.34 -13.63
N TYR A 283 4.00 11.11 -14.95
CA TYR A 283 4.09 12.18 -15.93
C TYR A 283 2.90 13.15 -15.86
N LEU A 284 1.67 12.65 -15.64
CA LEU A 284 0.46 13.47 -15.42
C LEU A 284 0.57 14.38 -14.20
N ARG A 285 1.18 13.85 -13.14
CA ARG A 285 1.42 14.61 -11.94
C ARG A 285 2.40 15.76 -12.19
N ASP A 286 3.39 15.53 -13.07
CA ASP A 286 4.44 16.48 -13.39
C ASP A 286 4.10 17.36 -14.61
N SER A 287 3.11 16.97 -15.45
CA SER A 287 2.74 17.71 -16.66
C SER A 287 1.77 18.86 -16.36
N GLN A 288 2.14 20.05 -16.83
CA GLN A 288 1.33 21.26 -16.76
C GLN A 288 0.48 21.51 -18.03
N VAL A 289 0.52 20.57 -18.99
CA VAL A 289 -0.14 20.75 -20.30
C VAL A 289 -1.52 20.06 -20.27
N PRO A 290 -2.64 20.82 -20.36
CA PRO A 290 -3.99 20.25 -20.26
C PRO A 290 -4.30 19.17 -21.32
N GLN A 291 -3.64 19.22 -22.45
CA GLN A 291 -3.82 18.24 -23.52
C GLN A 291 -3.15 16.91 -23.17
N GLU A 292 -1.94 16.94 -22.61
CA GLU A 292 -1.23 15.76 -22.12
C GLU A 292 -1.99 15.08 -20.99
N GLN A 293 -2.57 15.88 -20.08
CA GLN A 293 -3.42 15.36 -19.00
C GLN A 293 -4.65 14.62 -19.52
N ARG A 294 -5.30 15.11 -20.60
CA ARG A 294 -6.41 14.40 -21.23
C ARG A 294 -5.98 13.10 -21.89
N GLU A 295 -4.91 13.12 -22.68
CA GLU A 295 -4.39 11.93 -23.36
C GLU A 295 -4.02 10.82 -22.38
N LEU A 296 -3.50 11.19 -21.22
CA LEU A 296 -3.13 10.27 -20.17
C LEU A 296 -4.35 9.75 -19.40
N GLN A 297 -5.34 10.59 -19.16
CA GLN A 297 -6.60 10.17 -18.57
C GLN A 297 -7.33 9.19 -19.47
N GLU A 298 -7.37 9.43 -20.78
CA GLU A 298 -7.90 8.51 -21.77
C GLU A 298 -7.14 7.16 -21.77
N LYS A 299 -5.81 7.18 -21.66
CA LYS A 299 -5.00 5.95 -21.49
C LYS A 299 -5.36 5.17 -20.23
N LEU A 300 -5.57 5.86 -19.11
CA LEU A 300 -5.95 5.23 -17.83
C LEU A 300 -7.34 4.60 -17.90
N GLU A 301 -8.30 5.29 -18.53
CA GLU A 301 -9.66 4.78 -18.76
C GLU A 301 -9.63 3.55 -19.68
N TRP A 302 -8.93 3.64 -20.79
CA TRP A 302 -8.74 2.52 -21.73
C TRP A 302 -8.11 1.30 -21.05
N PHE A 303 -7.05 1.50 -20.26
CA PHE A 303 -6.41 0.42 -19.52
C PHE A 303 -7.34 -0.22 -18.48
N SER A 304 -8.15 0.58 -17.82
CA SER A 304 -9.16 0.07 -16.88
C SER A 304 -10.20 -0.80 -17.58
N GLU A 305 -10.61 -0.43 -18.80
CA GLU A 305 -11.52 -1.23 -19.63
C GLU A 305 -10.86 -2.52 -20.13
N GLU A 306 -9.60 -2.44 -20.56
CA GLU A 306 -8.81 -3.60 -20.96
C GLU A 306 -8.62 -4.61 -19.84
N LEU A 307 -8.31 -4.14 -18.63
CA LEU A 307 -8.28 -4.99 -17.43
C LEU A 307 -9.61 -5.66 -17.12
N ARG A 308 -10.72 -4.94 -17.33
CA ARG A 308 -12.07 -5.52 -17.17
C ARG A 308 -12.34 -6.61 -18.21
N ALA A 309 -11.97 -6.36 -19.48
CA ALA A 309 -12.10 -7.36 -20.54
C ALA A 309 -11.25 -8.60 -20.24
N PHE A 310 -10.01 -8.38 -19.82
CA PHE A 310 -9.07 -9.44 -19.45
C PHE A 310 -9.60 -10.34 -18.33
N ARG A 311 -10.14 -9.74 -17.27
CA ARG A 311 -10.77 -10.48 -16.17
C ARG A 311 -11.98 -11.29 -16.61
N LYS A 312 -12.76 -10.75 -17.56
CA LYS A 312 -13.92 -11.43 -18.11
C LYS A 312 -13.54 -12.67 -18.91
N ASP A 313 -12.45 -12.60 -19.68
CA ASP A 313 -11.97 -13.73 -20.49
C ASP A 313 -11.35 -14.83 -19.62
N VAL A 314 -10.64 -14.48 -18.56
CA VAL A 314 -10.05 -15.45 -17.61
C VAL A 314 -11.13 -16.15 -16.77
N THR A 315 -12.19 -15.43 -16.39
CA THR A 315 -13.32 -16.00 -15.61
C THR A 315 -14.30 -16.80 -16.44
N THR A 316 -14.26 -16.72 -17.77
CA THR A 316 -15.08 -17.51 -18.70
C THR A 316 -14.47 -18.84 -19.09
N LEU A 317 -13.26 -19.19 -18.65
CA LEU A 317 -12.76 -20.55 -18.76
C LEU A 317 -13.73 -21.47 -18.01
N PRO A 318 -14.27 -22.53 -18.67
CA PRO A 318 -15.32 -23.33 -18.10
C PRO A 318 -14.84 -23.90 -16.77
N LEU A 319 -15.60 -23.67 -15.72
CA LEU A 319 -15.53 -24.48 -14.51
C LEU A 319 -15.75 -25.93 -14.98
N SER A 320 -14.65 -26.66 -15.19
CA SER A 320 -14.74 -28.08 -15.49
C SER A 320 -15.44 -28.75 -14.31
N SER A 321 -16.65 -29.19 -14.59
CA SER A 321 -17.55 -29.94 -13.71
C SER A 321 -16.93 -31.16 -13.10
#